data_18b164f34edccae7e3bf9fab1b824093
#
_entry.id   18b164f34edccae7e3bf9fab1b824093
#
_cell.length_a   1.000
_cell.length_b   1.000
_cell.length_c   1.000
_cell.angle_alpha   90.00
_cell.angle_beta   90.00
_cell.angle_gamma   90.00
#
_symmetry.space_group_name_H-M   'P 1'
#
loop_
_entity.id
_entity.type
_entity.pdbx_description
1 polymer ?
#
loop_
_entity_poly.entity_id
_entity_poly.type
_entity_poly.pdbx_seq_one_letter_code
_entity_poly.pdbx_strand_id
1 'polypeptide(L)'
;MILQNKNLLLEKIMYRQTFFILCLIFLPLNVWGLVDIDESYPNPELKADKVVSLQILAMQQNDEFDNGIEVTFRFASPQNKLQTGPLSNFIMLVKNISYSPLLNHLDANYLNLKVE
;
A
#
# COMPACT_ATOMS: atom_id res chain seq x y z
N MET A 1 -8.10 -29.07 -52.39
CA MET A 1 -8.65 -27.71 -52.19
C MET A 1 -9.24 -27.51 -50.82
N ILE A 2 -10.09 -28.38 -50.31
CA ILE A 2 -10.73 -28.24 -48.98
C ILE A 2 -9.72 -28.39 -47.80
N LEU A 3 -8.72 -29.27 -47.92
CA LEU A 3 -7.67 -29.50 -46.94
C LEU A 3 -6.69 -28.33 -46.84
N GLN A 4 -6.35 -27.64 -47.93
CA GLN A 4 -5.51 -26.44 -47.91
C GLN A 4 -6.21 -25.28 -47.24
N ASN A 5 -7.50 -25.11 -47.42
CA ASN A 5 -8.27 -24.06 -46.77
C ASN A 5 -8.40 -24.27 -45.23
N LYS A 6 -8.49 -25.54 -44.81
CA LYS A 6 -8.51 -25.87 -43.37
C LYS A 6 -7.17 -25.56 -42.68
N ASN A 7 -6.05 -25.86 -43.32
CA ASN A 7 -4.73 -25.57 -42.80
C ASN A 7 -4.47 -24.07 -42.70
N LEU A 8 -4.86 -23.30 -43.73
CA LEU A 8 -4.77 -21.83 -43.69
C LEU A 8 -5.64 -21.19 -42.60
N LEU A 9 -6.82 -21.77 -42.31
CA LEU A 9 -7.71 -21.31 -41.25
C LEU A 9 -7.13 -21.62 -39.88
N LEU A 10 -6.56 -22.80 -39.69
CA LEU A 10 -5.89 -23.21 -38.45
C LEU A 10 -4.64 -22.37 -38.16
N GLU A 11 -3.83 -22.08 -39.17
CA GLU A 11 -2.69 -21.18 -39.05
C GLU A 11 -3.11 -19.77 -38.63
N LYS A 12 -4.16 -19.22 -39.23
CA LYS A 12 -4.69 -17.90 -38.84
C LYS A 12 -5.24 -17.86 -37.43
N ILE A 13 -5.88 -18.93 -36.97
CA ILE A 13 -6.41 -19.05 -35.61
C ILE A 13 -5.24 -19.16 -34.60
N MET A 14 -4.24 -19.99 -34.91
CA MET A 14 -3.04 -20.11 -34.07
C MET A 14 -2.25 -18.80 -33.98
N TYR A 15 -2.09 -18.08 -35.09
CA TYR A 15 -1.41 -16.78 -35.10
C TYR A 15 -2.15 -15.73 -34.28
N ARG A 16 -3.47 -15.73 -34.31
CA ARG A 16 -4.28 -14.84 -33.46
C ARG A 16 -4.15 -15.17 -31.98
N GLN A 17 -4.15 -16.46 -31.64
CA GLN A 17 -4.00 -16.89 -30.25
C GLN A 17 -2.59 -16.62 -29.70
N THR A 18 -1.55 -16.89 -30.48
CA THR A 18 -0.17 -16.57 -30.08
C THR A 18 0.07 -15.08 -29.96
N PHE A 19 -0.54 -14.26 -30.80
CA PHE A 19 -0.46 -12.80 -30.70
C PHE A 19 -1.15 -12.28 -29.43
N PHE A 20 -2.31 -12.83 -29.07
CA PHE A 20 -3.00 -12.48 -27.81
C PHE A 20 -2.21 -12.90 -26.58
N ILE A 21 -1.60 -14.07 -26.59
CA ILE A 21 -0.75 -14.55 -25.48
C ILE A 21 0.52 -13.71 -25.37
N LEU A 22 1.13 -13.32 -26.47
CA LEU A 22 2.31 -12.47 -26.50
C LEU A 22 2.01 -11.05 -25.98
N CYS A 23 0.85 -10.48 -26.32
CA CYS A 23 0.39 -9.19 -25.79
C CYS A 23 0.10 -9.23 -24.28
N LEU A 24 -0.35 -10.36 -23.75
CA LEU A 24 -0.58 -10.54 -22.31
C LEU A 24 0.73 -10.60 -21.50
N ILE A 25 1.81 -11.09 -22.11
CA ILE A 25 3.15 -11.14 -21.48
C ILE A 25 3.81 -9.75 -21.48
N PHE A 26 3.44 -8.87 -22.41
CA PHE A 26 3.94 -7.49 -22.48
C PHE A 26 3.05 -6.44 -21.81
N LEU A 27 1.96 -6.83 -21.16
CA LEU A 27 1.31 -5.92 -20.23
C LEU A 27 2.35 -5.58 -19.16
N PRO A 28 2.77 -4.31 -19.00
CA PRO A 28 3.56 -3.95 -17.87
C PRO A 28 2.70 -4.31 -16.65
N LEU A 29 3.12 -5.30 -15.92
CA LEU A 29 2.71 -5.44 -14.55
C LEU A 29 3.18 -4.12 -13.92
N ASN A 30 2.29 -3.12 -13.90
CA ASN A 30 2.43 -2.06 -12.94
C ASN A 30 2.29 -2.75 -11.59
N VAL A 31 3.37 -3.36 -11.17
CA VAL A 31 3.60 -3.64 -9.77
C VAL A 31 3.70 -2.24 -9.18
N TRP A 32 2.57 -1.68 -8.84
CA TRP A 32 2.51 -0.66 -7.83
C TRP A 32 3.23 -1.30 -6.67
N GLY A 33 4.48 -0.89 -6.50
CA GLY A 33 5.29 -1.42 -5.45
C GLY A 33 4.47 -1.28 -4.18
N LEU A 34 3.99 -2.40 -3.67
CA LEU A 34 3.46 -2.45 -2.32
C LEU A 34 4.59 -1.88 -1.47
N VAL A 35 4.42 -0.65 -1.02
CA VAL A 35 5.34 -0.09 -0.03
C VAL A 35 5.21 -1.03 1.15
N ASP A 36 6.25 -1.79 1.39
CA ASP A 36 6.33 -2.63 2.58
C ASP A 36 6.44 -1.68 3.78
N ILE A 37 5.30 -1.42 4.38
CA ILE A 37 5.18 -0.48 5.49
C ILE A 37 5.89 -1.04 6.71
N ASP A 38 5.88 -2.34 6.88
CA ASP A 38 6.48 -3.01 8.04
C ASP A 38 8.00 -2.80 8.09
N GLU A 39 8.64 -2.70 6.94
CA GLU A 39 10.08 -2.40 6.79
C GLU A 39 10.39 -0.90 6.73
N SER A 40 9.42 -0.03 6.98
CA SER A 40 9.64 1.41 6.97
C SER A 40 10.18 1.89 8.33
N TYR A 41 11.29 2.63 8.28
CA TYR A 41 11.95 3.21 9.46
C TYR A 41 12.16 4.71 9.33
N PRO A 42 12.17 5.45 10.46
CA PRO A 42 12.51 6.87 10.47
C PRO A 42 13.88 7.13 9.87
N ASN A 43 13.95 8.11 8.99
CA ASN A 43 15.17 8.58 8.34
C ASN A 43 15.17 10.11 8.37
N PRO A 44 16.28 10.78 8.75
CA PRO A 44 16.39 12.24 8.75
C PRO A 44 16.08 12.93 7.41
N GLU A 45 16.23 12.20 6.30
CA GLU A 45 15.94 12.71 4.96
C GLU A 45 14.44 12.70 4.61
N LEU A 46 13.61 12.03 5.41
CA LEU A 46 12.18 11.99 5.20
C LEU A 46 11.54 13.33 5.56
N LYS A 47 10.86 13.92 4.59
CA LYS A 47 10.07 15.12 4.82
C LYS A 47 8.86 14.84 5.72
N ALA A 48 8.40 15.86 6.44
CA ALA A 48 7.30 15.73 7.39
C ALA A 48 6.00 15.20 6.74
N ASP A 49 5.68 15.68 5.54
CA ASP A 49 4.53 15.23 4.76
C ASP A 49 4.62 13.74 4.42
N LYS A 50 5.82 13.24 4.12
CA LYS A 50 6.06 11.82 3.86
C LYS A 50 5.89 10.96 5.11
N VAL A 51 6.37 11.45 6.26
CA VAL A 51 6.17 10.78 7.55
C VAL A 51 4.68 10.64 7.87
N VAL A 52 3.92 11.72 7.73
CA VAL A 52 2.48 11.71 7.96
C VAL A 52 1.78 10.73 7.01
N SER A 53 2.16 10.75 5.73
CA SER A 53 1.60 9.81 4.73
C SER A 53 1.86 8.36 5.10
N LEU A 54 3.08 8.03 5.55
CA LEU A 54 3.43 6.68 5.99
C LEU A 54 2.62 6.25 7.22
N GLN A 55 2.44 7.13 8.19
CA GLN A 55 1.64 6.84 9.39
C GLN A 55 0.18 6.58 9.04
N ILE A 56 -0.41 7.39 8.16
CA ILE A 56 -1.80 7.22 7.74
C ILE A 56 -1.96 5.90 6.94
N LEU A 57 -1.03 5.61 6.06
CA LEU A 57 -1.03 4.37 5.29
C LEU A 57 -0.87 3.14 6.20
N ALA A 58 -0.01 3.24 7.21
CA ALA A 58 0.18 2.19 8.20
C ALA A 58 -1.11 1.91 8.99
N MET A 59 -1.81 2.95 9.44
CA MET A 59 -3.12 2.82 10.09
C MET A 59 -4.17 2.21 9.15
N GLN A 60 -4.17 2.59 7.88
CA GLN A 60 -5.07 2.02 6.88
C GLN A 60 -4.85 0.53 6.67
N GLN A 61 -3.60 0.08 6.70
CA GLN A 61 -3.20 -1.31 6.47
C GLN A 61 -3.01 -2.09 7.77
N ASN A 62 -3.54 -1.59 8.90
CA ASN A 62 -3.42 -2.30 10.16
C ASN A 62 -4.02 -3.70 10.09
N ASP A 63 -3.28 -4.67 10.61
CA ASP A 63 -3.64 -6.09 10.63
C ASP A 63 -4.06 -6.56 12.03
N GLU A 64 -4.31 -7.85 12.16
CA GLU A 64 -4.69 -8.50 13.43
C GLU A 64 -3.59 -8.48 14.49
N PHE A 65 -2.33 -8.29 14.08
CA PHE A 65 -1.16 -8.20 14.96
C PHE A 65 -0.81 -6.76 15.37
N ASP A 66 -1.58 -5.78 14.90
CA ASP A 66 -1.37 -4.34 15.14
C ASP A 66 -0.07 -3.77 14.52
N ASN A 67 0.45 -4.41 13.47
CA ASN A 67 1.66 -3.97 12.79
C ASN A 67 1.56 -2.53 12.28
N GLY A 68 0.42 -2.11 11.74
CA GLY A 68 0.19 -0.73 11.31
C GLY A 68 0.26 0.28 12.45
N ILE A 69 -0.25 -0.06 13.62
CA ILE A 69 -0.15 0.77 14.84
C ILE A 69 1.31 0.85 15.29
N GLU A 70 2.04 -0.26 15.27
CA GLU A 70 3.47 -0.28 15.63
C GLU A 70 4.29 0.62 14.71
N VAL A 71 4.10 0.52 13.39
CA VAL A 71 4.78 1.40 12.42
C VAL A 71 4.45 2.86 12.68
N THR A 72 3.19 3.19 12.93
CA THR A 72 2.78 4.55 13.26
C THR A 72 3.49 5.07 14.52
N PHE A 73 3.58 4.24 15.56
CA PHE A 73 4.30 4.58 16.80
C PHE A 73 5.79 4.74 16.54
N ARG A 74 6.40 3.93 15.69
CA ARG A 74 7.82 4.00 15.31
C ARG A 74 8.18 5.37 14.75
N PHE A 75 7.29 5.98 13.98
CA PHE A 75 7.44 7.31 13.39
C PHE A 75 7.00 8.46 14.30
N ALA A 76 6.43 8.19 15.46
CA ALA A 76 6.06 9.24 16.41
C ALA A 76 7.30 9.94 16.98
N SER A 77 7.16 11.24 17.26
CA SER A 77 8.24 12.01 17.88
C SER A 77 8.57 11.49 19.29
N PRO A 78 9.81 11.67 19.77
CA PRO A 78 10.18 11.26 21.13
C PRO A 78 9.25 11.84 22.19
N GLN A 79 8.83 13.10 22.04
CA GLN A 79 7.91 13.76 22.96
C GLN A 79 6.53 13.09 22.95
N ASN A 80 6.01 12.75 21.77
CA ASN A 80 4.73 12.05 21.65
C ASN A 80 4.80 10.67 22.30
N LYS A 81 5.89 9.94 22.09
CA LYS A 81 6.12 8.64 22.75
C LYS A 81 6.13 8.74 24.27
N LEU A 82 6.72 9.79 24.81
CA LEU A 82 6.70 10.05 26.26
C LEU A 82 5.29 10.33 26.80
N GLN A 83 4.46 11.03 26.04
CA GLN A 83 3.09 11.35 26.43
C GLN A 83 2.14 10.16 26.33
N THR A 84 2.28 9.36 25.28
CA THR A 84 1.40 8.21 25.03
C THR A 84 1.83 6.94 25.77
N GLY A 85 3.05 6.93 26.32
CA GLY A 85 3.61 5.78 27.01
C GLY A 85 4.17 4.71 26.06
N PRO A 86 4.39 3.49 26.55
CA PRO A 86 4.92 2.40 25.75
C PRO A 86 3.93 1.99 24.65
N LEU A 87 4.42 1.24 23.65
CA LEU A 87 3.63 0.78 22.52
C LEU A 87 2.29 0.14 22.92
N SER A 88 2.26 -0.64 24.00
CA SER A 88 1.02 -1.26 24.49
C SER A 88 -0.05 -0.23 24.86
N ASN A 89 0.34 0.89 25.47
CA ASN A 89 -0.58 1.98 25.81
C ASN A 89 -1.02 2.72 24.54
N PHE A 90 -0.12 2.91 23.59
CA PHE A 90 -0.45 3.51 22.29
C PHE A 90 -1.45 2.66 21.50
N ILE A 91 -1.29 1.34 21.50
CA ILE A 91 -2.25 0.41 20.91
C ILE A 91 -3.64 0.57 21.54
N MET A 92 -3.72 0.57 22.88
CA MET A 92 -4.99 0.78 23.58
C MET A 92 -5.61 2.14 23.26
N LEU A 93 -4.81 3.18 23.17
CA LEU A 93 -5.26 4.52 22.80
C LEU A 93 -5.87 4.54 21.40
N VAL A 94 -5.17 3.98 20.41
CA VAL A 94 -5.62 3.97 19.01
C VAL A 94 -6.88 3.12 18.83
N LYS A 95 -7.02 2.03 19.58
CA LYS A 95 -8.21 1.17 19.55
C LYS A 95 -9.40 1.75 20.32
N ASN A 96 -9.22 2.86 21.01
CA ASN A 96 -10.33 3.57 21.65
C ASN A 96 -11.31 4.10 20.60
N ILE A 97 -12.58 4.22 20.96
CA ILE A 97 -13.66 4.66 20.08
C ILE A 97 -13.37 5.98 19.36
N SER A 98 -12.61 6.87 20.00
CA SER A 98 -12.26 8.19 19.45
C SER A 98 -11.24 8.11 18.30
N TYR A 99 -10.34 7.13 18.30
CA TYR A 99 -9.25 7.00 17.35
C TYR A 99 -9.39 5.78 16.43
N SER A 100 -10.19 4.79 16.79
CA SER A 100 -10.38 3.58 16.00
C SER A 100 -10.83 3.83 14.55
N PRO A 101 -11.53 4.93 14.20
CA PRO A 101 -11.84 5.24 12.80
C PRO A 101 -10.61 5.47 11.92
N LEU A 102 -9.43 5.69 12.49
CA LEU A 102 -8.17 5.78 11.73
C LEU A 102 -7.71 4.42 11.21
N LEU A 103 -8.12 3.35 11.87
CA LEU A 103 -7.74 1.98 11.49
C LEU A 103 -8.55 1.51 10.29
N ASN A 104 -7.86 0.94 9.30
CA ASN A 104 -8.49 0.35 8.12
C ASN A 104 -9.47 1.28 7.39
N HIS A 105 -9.23 2.59 7.43
CA HIS A 105 -10.07 3.57 6.75
C HIS A 105 -10.02 3.39 5.23
N LEU A 106 -11.09 3.78 4.54
CA LEU A 106 -11.19 3.61 3.08
C LEU A 106 -10.48 4.74 2.32
N ASP A 107 -10.51 5.95 2.88
CA ASP A 107 -9.95 7.15 2.24
C ASP A 107 -9.45 8.15 3.28
N ALA A 108 -8.44 8.93 2.93
CA ALA A 108 -7.89 9.99 3.76
C ALA A 108 -7.61 11.24 2.92
N ASN A 109 -8.25 12.34 3.28
CA ASN A 109 -8.03 13.63 2.66
C ASN A 109 -7.00 14.45 3.46
N TYR A 110 -5.88 14.79 2.83
CA TYR A 110 -4.88 15.66 3.41
C TYR A 110 -5.29 17.11 3.24
N LEU A 111 -5.67 17.76 4.33
CA LEU A 111 -5.86 19.20 4.34
C LEU A 111 -4.47 19.85 4.40
N ASN A 112 -4.22 20.86 3.54
CA ASN A 112 -2.94 21.55 3.45
C ASN A 112 -2.47 22.00 4.85
N LEU A 113 -1.47 21.30 5.38
CA LEU A 113 -0.74 21.75 6.56
C LEU A 113 0.09 22.97 6.14
N LYS A 114 -0.37 24.18 6.47
CA LYS A 114 0.49 25.33 6.52
C LYS A 114 1.41 25.13 7.74
N VAL A 115 2.65 24.76 7.49
CA VAL A 115 3.70 24.84 8.48
C VAL A 115 4.06 26.33 8.57
N GLU A 116 3.58 26.99 9.61
CA GLU A 116 4.07 28.31 9.99
C GLU A 116 5.42 28.20 10.69
#